data_26360740af8b67b0dda7aad1717f0890
#
_entry.id   26360740af8b67b0dda7aad1717f0890
#
_cell.length_a   1.000
_cell.length_b   1.000
_cell.length_c   1.000
_cell.angle_alpha   90.00
_cell.angle_beta   90.00
_cell.angle_gamma   90.00
#
_symmetry.space_group_name_H-M   'P 1'
#
loop_
_entity.id
_entity.type
_entity.pdbx_description
1 polymer ?
#
loop_
_entity_poly.entity_id
_entity_poly.type
_entity_poly.pdbx_seq_one_letter_code
_entity_poly.pdbx_strand_id
1 'polypeptide(L)'
;MTPSTTPDAMTLSVFCILLFAALLHASWNAIVKAGNDKLYAAIGVSGSAAVMALILLPFSPQPAHASIPFLAASTALQVVYTVLVAKTYQVSDMSQTYPLMRGTAPLLVALISVLFLGDSLSSLAWVGIAVICMAILGMACNGRASSQRGVVLALTNACFIAGYTLVDGTGVRLSETALGXXXXXXXXXXXXXFSTAPAC
;
A
#
# COMPACT_ATOMS: atom_id res chain seq x y z
N MET A 1 -28.54 12.97 27.41
CA MET A 1 -28.57 13.38 26.00
C MET A 1 -27.31 12.83 25.37
N THR A 2 -27.42 11.69 24.72
CA THR A 2 -26.31 11.12 23.93
C THR A 2 -26.26 11.89 22.63
N PRO A 3 -25.10 12.47 22.24
CA PRO A 3 -25.00 13.10 20.93
C PRO A 3 -25.21 12.03 19.86
N SER A 4 -26.18 12.26 19.00
CA SER A 4 -26.40 11.41 17.83
C SER A 4 -25.18 11.58 16.92
N THR A 5 -24.30 10.58 16.92
CA THR A 5 -23.23 10.51 15.93
C THR A 5 -23.84 10.15 14.58
N THR A 6 -24.32 11.16 13.87
CA THR A 6 -24.50 11.00 12.43
C THR A 6 -23.13 10.66 11.85
N PRO A 7 -23.03 9.64 11.02
CA PRO A 7 -21.75 9.39 10.34
C PRO A 7 -21.35 10.68 9.62
N ASP A 8 -20.20 11.22 10.02
CA ASP A 8 -19.72 12.48 9.48
C ASP A 8 -19.61 12.34 7.96
N ALA A 9 -20.46 13.04 7.26
CA ALA A 9 -20.37 13.11 5.81
C ALA A 9 -18.98 13.64 5.46
N MET A 10 -18.23 12.89 4.65
CA MET A 10 -16.90 13.27 4.21
C MET A 10 -16.92 14.70 3.67
N THR A 11 -16.14 15.59 4.26
CA THR A 11 -16.12 16.99 3.83
C THR A 11 -15.61 17.09 2.39
N LEU A 12 -16.11 18.07 1.66
CA LEU A 12 -15.71 18.30 0.26
C LEU A 12 -14.19 18.45 0.14
N SER A 13 -13.55 19.10 1.12
CA SER A 13 -12.09 19.26 1.14
C SER A 13 -11.37 17.92 1.23
N VAL A 14 -11.82 17.02 2.11
CA VAL A 14 -11.24 15.66 2.22
C VAL A 14 -11.45 14.88 0.92
N PHE A 15 -12.63 14.98 0.33
CA PHE A 15 -12.93 14.33 -0.95
C PHE A 15 -11.98 14.82 -2.07
N CYS A 16 -11.79 16.14 -2.17
CA CYS A 16 -10.89 16.73 -3.18
C CYS A 16 -9.43 16.30 -2.97
N ILE A 17 -8.96 16.25 -1.71
CA ILE A 17 -7.61 15.78 -1.37
C ILE A 17 -7.44 14.31 -1.78
N LEU A 18 -8.43 13.47 -1.52
CA LEU A 18 -8.39 12.05 -1.89
C LEU A 18 -8.36 11.87 -3.42
N LEU A 19 -9.17 12.64 -4.16
CA LEU A 19 -9.15 12.62 -5.64
C LEU A 19 -7.79 13.06 -6.18
N PHE A 20 -7.23 14.14 -5.62
CA PHE A 20 -5.91 14.63 -6.02
C PHE A 20 -4.82 13.57 -5.73
N ALA A 21 -4.85 12.94 -4.56
CA ALA A 21 -3.94 11.85 -4.21
C ALA A 21 -4.08 10.66 -5.17
N ALA A 22 -5.32 10.30 -5.53
CA ALA A 22 -5.60 9.24 -6.49
C ALA A 22 -5.05 9.58 -7.88
N LEU A 23 -5.19 10.83 -8.31
CA LEU A 23 -4.66 11.31 -9.59
C LEU A 23 -3.13 11.22 -9.61
N LEU A 24 -2.46 11.70 -8.54
CA LEU A 24 -1.00 11.59 -8.40
C LEU A 24 -0.58 10.12 -8.44
N HIS A 25 -1.32 9.25 -7.74
CA HIS A 25 -1.04 7.81 -7.71
C HIS A 25 -1.18 7.17 -9.09
N ALA A 26 -2.22 7.54 -9.84
CA ALA A 26 -2.41 7.06 -11.22
C ALA A 26 -1.30 7.58 -12.14
N SER A 27 -0.91 8.84 -11.97
CA SER A 27 0.12 9.48 -12.81
C SER A 27 1.48 8.80 -12.67
N TRP A 28 1.94 8.56 -11.42
CA TRP A 28 3.23 7.90 -11.25
C TRP A 28 3.21 6.45 -11.77
N ASN A 29 2.10 5.74 -11.61
CA ASN A 29 1.94 4.39 -12.17
C ASN A 29 2.02 4.42 -13.70
N ALA A 30 1.41 5.42 -14.33
CA ALA A 30 1.46 5.60 -15.79
C ALA A 30 2.90 5.90 -16.25
N ILE A 31 3.64 6.72 -15.50
CA ILE A 31 5.06 7.04 -15.79
C ILE A 31 5.90 5.78 -15.73
N VAL A 32 5.77 4.98 -14.66
CA VAL A 32 6.51 3.72 -14.50
C VAL A 32 6.15 2.75 -15.64
N LYS A 33 4.86 2.66 -16.00
CA LYS A 33 4.39 1.80 -17.08
C LYS A 33 4.96 2.21 -18.45
N ALA A 34 5.07 3.51 -18.69
CA ALA A 34 5.58 4.07 -19.95
C ALA A 34 7.11 3.95 -20.08
N GLY A 35 7.84 3.82 -18.98
CA GLY A 35 9.30 3.68 -18.98
C GLY A 35 9.76 2.41 -19.68
N ASN A 36 10.84 2.51 -20.46
CA ASN A 36 11.43 1.35 -21.14
C ASN A 36 11.96 0.32 -20.12
N ASP A 37 12.58 0.81 -19.04
CA ASP A 37 13.02 -0.04 -17.93
C ASP A 37 12.20 0.27 -16.70
N LYS A 38 11.37 -0.70 -16.30
CA LYS A 38 10.44 -0.57 -15.16
C LYS A 38 11.18 -0.40 -13.84
N LEU A 39 12.35 -1.04 -13.70
CA LEU A 39 13.14 -0.97 -12.48
C LEU A 39 13.71 0.45 -12.29
N TYR A 40 14.34 1.00 -13.34
CA TYR A 40 14.89 2.36 -13.27
C TYR A 40 13.78 3.40 -13.07
N ALA A 41 12.62 3.21 -13.71
CA ALA A 41 11.49 4.10 -13.54
C ALA A 41 10.96 4.07 -12.09
N ALA A 42 10.86 2.87 -11.50
CA ALA A 42 10.42 2.70 -10.10
C ALA A 42 11.44 3.30 -9.12
N ILE A 43 12.75 3.09 -9.37
CA ILE A 43 13.83 3.67 -8.56
C ILE A 43 13.77 5.21 -8.64
N GLY A 44 13.55 5.76 -9.83
CA GLY A 44 13.45 7.21 -10.04
C GLY A 44 12.29 7.82 -9.23
N VAL A 45 11.11 7.19 -9.29
CA VAL A 45 9.93 7.64 -8.54
C VAL A 45 10.18 7.54 -7.03
N SER A 46 10.69 6.39 -6.56
CA SER A 46 10.97 6.19 -5.14
C SER A 46 12.06 7.12 -4.63
N GLY A 47 13.10 7.33 -5.45
CA GLY A 47 14.20 8.25 -5.14
C GLY A 47 13.73 9.69 -5.02
N SER A 48 12.90 10.15 -5.96
CA SER A 48 12.36 11.51 -5.91
C SER A 48 11.48 11.73 -4.66
N ALA A 49 10.67 10.72 -4.30
CA ALA A 49 9.85 10.76 -3.09
C ALA A 49 10.74 10.82 -1.83
N ALA A 50 11.83 10.05 -1.80
CA ALA A 50 12.77 10.05 -0.67
C ALA A 50 13.50 11.41 -0.53
N VAL A 51 13.90 12.02 -1.66
CA VAL A 51 14.52 13.36 -1.64
C VAL A 51 13.54 14.40 -1.10
N MET A 52 12.28 14.35 -1.55
CA MET A 52 11.23 15.24 -1.02
C MET A 52 11.03 15.03 0.49
N ALA A 53 11.01 13.77 0.93
CA ALA A 53 10.87 13.42 2.33
C ALA A 53 12.03 13.97 3.17
N LEU A 54 13.27 13.86 2.67
CA LEU A 54 14.46 14.41 3.34
C LEU A 54 14.39 15.94 3.49
N ILE A 55 13.89 16.63 2.48
CA ILE A 55 13.73 18.10 2.52
C ILE A 55 12.64 18.49 3.53
N LEU A 56 11.53 17.73 3.58
CA LEU A 56 10.38 18.07 4.42
C LEU A 56 10.54 17.60 5.87
N LEU A 57 11.38 16.60 6.12
CA LEU A 57 11.53 15.99 7.45
C LEU A 57 11.92 16.99 8.54
N PRO A 58 12.89 17.92 8.31
CA PRO A 58 13.23 18.91 9.34
C PRO A 58 12.09 19.86 9.70
N PHE A 59 11.12 20.05 8.80
CA PHE A 59 9.98 20.94 8.99
C PHE A 59 8.75 20.23 9.54
N SER A 60 8.81 18.89 9.69
CA SER A 60 7.69 18.11 10.20
C SER A 60 7.92 17.69 11.65
N PRO A 61 6.86 17.59 12.46
CA PRO A 61 7.01 17.05 13.81
C PRO A 61 7.58 15.64 13.76
N GLN A 62 8.53 15.36 14.64
CA GLN A 62 9.15 14.04 14.69
C GLN A 62 8.16 13.01 15.27
N PRO A 63 8.13 11.78 14.71
CA PRO A 63 7.25 10.74 15.23
C PRO A 63 7.65 10.33 16.66
N ALA A 64 6.66 10.05 17.49
CA ALA A 64 6.91 9.60 18.87
C ALA A 64 7.72 8.28 18.87
N HIS A 65 8.59 8.12 19.86
CA HIS A 65 9.44 6.95 20.01
C HIS A 65 8.65 5.61 19.99
N ALA A 66 7.40 5.63 20.47
CA ALA A 66 6.52 4.47 20.47
C ALA A 66 6.23 3.93 19.07
N SER A 67 6.32 4.78 18.03
CA SER A 67 6.05 4.38 16.63
C SER A 67 7.27 3.78 15.92
N ILE A 68 8.48 3.93 16.46
CA ILE A 68 9.74 3.50 15.82
C ILE A 68 9.73 2.00 15.44
N PRO A 69 9.35 1.07 16.35
CA PRO A 69 9.34 -0.35 15.98
C PRO A 69 8.36 -0.67 14.85
N PHE A 70 7.23 0.04 14.79
CA PHE A 70 6.25 -0.12 13.71
C PHE A 70 6.82 0.40 12.38
N LEU A 71 7.53 1.53 12.42
CA LEU A 71 8.21 2.09 11.26
C LEU A 71 9.25 1.11 10.70
N ALA A 72 10.07 0.51 11.57
CA ALA A 72 11.08 -0.48 11.19
C ALA A 72 10.43 -1.73 10.58
N ALA A 73 9.38 -2.26 11.24
CA ALA A 73 8.65 -3.44 10.77
C ALA A 73 7.99 -3.17 9.42
N SER A 74 7.33 -2.03 9.26
CA SER A 74 6.70 -1.65 7.99
C SER A 74 7.74 -1.53 6.87
N THR A 75 8.86 -0.87 7.14
CA THR A 75 9.93 -0.72 6.15
C THR A 75 10.44 -2.10 5.69
N ALA A 76 10.66 -3.02 6.62
CA ALA A 76 11.10 -4.39 6.29
C ALA A 76 10.07 -5.10 5.40
N LEU A 77 8.78 -5.02 5.75
CA LEU A 77 7.69 -5.62 4.97
C LEU A 77 7.61 -5.00 3.56
N GLN A 78 7.80 -3.70 3.45
CA GLN A 78 7.75 -2.97 2.16
C GLN A 78 8.94 -3.33 1.26
N VAL A 79 10.13 -3.60 1.83
CA VAL A 79 11.29 -4.09 1.06
C VAL A 79 10.96 -5.47 0.49
N VAL A 80 10.42 -6.40 1.30
CA VAL A 80 10.01 -7.72 0.83
C VAL A 80 8.93 -7.59 -0.26
N TYR A 81 7.94 -6.73 -0.02
CA TYR A 81 6.88 -6.42 -0.99
C TYR A 81 7.48 -6.00 -2.34
N THR A 82 8.45 -5.08 -2.35
CA THR A 82 9.07 -4.56 -3.58
C THR A 82 9.77 -5.68 -4.37
N VAL A 83 10.52 -6.54 -3.67
CA VAL A 83 11.19 -7.70 -4.29
C VAL A 83 10.15 -8.67 -4.86
N LEU A 84 9.06 -8.94 -4.13
CA LEU A 84 8.00 -9.83 -4.58
C LEU A 84 7.27 -9.28 -5.81
N VAL A 85 7.01 -7.97 -5.86
CA VAL A 85 6.41 -7.30 -7.03
C VAL A 85 7.30 -7.53 -8.26
N ALA A 86 8.61 -7.26 -8.13
CA ALA A 86 9.56 -7.43 -9.23
C ALA A 86 9.55 -8.88 -9.73
N LYS A 87 9.59 -9.86 -8.81
CA LYS A 87 9.53 -11.30 -9.16
C LYS A 87 8.21 -11.68 -9.82
N THR A 88 7.09 -11.13 -9.35
CA THR A 88 5.77 -11.40 -9.90
C THR A 88 5.69 -10.95 -11.37
N TYR A 89 6.17 -9.74 -11.63
CA TYR A 89 6.13 -9.16 -13.00
C TYR A 89 7.12 -9.81 -13.97
N GLN A 90 8.11 -10.55 -13.46
CA GLN A 90 9.01 -11.34 -14.31
C GLN A 90 8.36 -12.63 -14.83
N VAL A 91 7.38 -13.17 -14.09
CA VAL A 91 6.80 -14.49 -14.40
C VAL A 91 5.33 -14.41 -14.85
N SER A 92 4.72 -13.22 -14.81
CA SER A 92 3.30 -13.08 -15.12
C SER A 92 2.97 -11.64 -15.54
N ASP A 93 1.88 -11.49 -16.28
CA ASP A 93 1.40 -10.21 -16.77
C ASP A 93 0.93 -9.31 -15.62
N MET A 94 1.42 -8.06 -15.62
CA MET A 94 1.02 -7.02 -14.70
C MET A 94 -0.50 -6.77 -14.72
N SER A 95 -1.12 -6.87 -15.90
CA SER A 95 -2.56 -6.62 -16.07
C SER A 95 -3.44 -7.56 -15.24
N GLN A 96 -2.94 -8.73 -14.92
CA GLN A 96 -3.65 -9.72 -14.09
C GLN A 96 -3.19 -9.70 -12.64
N THR A 97 -1.87 -9.70 -12.43
CA THR A 97 -1.31 -9.82 -11.08
C THR A 97 -1.47 -8.54 -10.24
N TYR A 98 -1.46 -7.37 -10.88
CA TYR A 98 -1.61 -6.10 -10.15
C TYR A 98 -3.01 -5.97 -9.50
N PRO A 99 -4.13 -6.17 -10.25
CA PRO A 99 -5.45 -6.14 -9.60
C PRO A 99 -5.62 -7.23 -8.55
N LEU A 100 -5.03 -8.42 -8.77
CA LEU A 100 -5.10 -9.52 -7.82
C LEU A 100 -4.41 -9.13 -6.48
N MET A 101 -3.20 -8.58 -6.54
CA MET A 101 -2.47 -8.10 -5.36
C MET A 101 -3.24 -6.99 -4.64
N ARG A 102 -3.67 -5.98 -5.41
CA ARG A 102 -4.30 -4.76 -4.86
C ARG A 102 -5.73 -4.99 -4.38
N GLY A 103 -6.46 -5.92 -4.99
CA GLY A 103 -7.82 -6.26 -4.58
C GLY A 103 -7.85 -7.17 -3.37
N THR A 104 -6.92 -8.14 -3.30
CA THR A 104 -6.85 -9.09 -2.18
C THR A 104 -6.37 -8.43 -0.89
N ALA A 105 -5.47 -7.45 -0.96
CA ALA A 105 -4.87 -6.84 0.24
C ALA A 105 -5.93 -6.15 1.13
N PRO A 106 -6.82 -5.26 0.64
CA PRO A 106 -7.86 -4.68 1.49
C PRO A 106 -8.81 -5.73 2.09
N LEU A 107 -9.07 -6.81 1.34
CA LEU A 107 -9.87 -7.93 1.83
C LEU A 107 -9.22 -8.57 3.06
N LEU A 108 -7.91 -8.85 2.97
CA LEU A 108 -7.15 -9.42 4.09
C LEU A 108 -7.12 -8.46 5.28
N VAL A 109 -6.91 -7.15 5.05
CA VAL A 109 -6.95 -6.13 6.10
C VAL A 109 -8.31 -6.15 6.80
N ALA A 110 -9.41 -6.15 6.03
CA ALA A 110 -10.77 -6.16 6.59
C ALA A 110 -11.02 -7.42 7.43
N LEU A 111 -10.61 -8.59 6.92
CA LEU A 111 -10.77 -9.86 7.64
C LEU A 111 -9.96 -9.86 8.94
N ILE A 112 -8.71 -9.42 8.90
CA ILE A 112 -7.84 -9.37 10.08
C ILE A 112 -8.41 -8.37 11.11
N SER A 113 -8.90 -7.20 10.66
CA SER A 113 -9.50 -6.20 11.53
C SER A 113 -10.72 -6.75 12.27
N VAL A 114 -11.60 -7.45 11.55
CA VAL A 114 -12.81 -8.05 12.18
C VAL A 114 -12.44 -9.17 13.14
N LEU A 115 -11.54 -10.08 12.73
CA LEU A 115 -11.24 -11.30 13.49
C LEU A 115 -10.34 -11.05 14.70
N PHE A 116 -9.39 -10.12 14.60
CA PHE A 116 -8.35 -9.94 15.62
C PHE A 116 -8.41 -8.59 16.34
N LEU A 117 -8.92 -7.54 15.68
CA LEU A 117 -9.04 -6.21 16.29
C LEU A 117 -10.42 -5.94 16.84
N GLY A 118 -11.39 -6.82 16.53
CA GLY A 118 -12.77 -6.69 17.04
C GLY A 118 -13.55 -5.57 16.34
N ASP A 119 -13.09 -5.10 15.20
CA ASP A 119 -13.81 -4.08 14.44
C ASP A 119 -15.13 -4.65 13.90
N SER A 120 -16.19 -3.85 13.94
CA SER A 120 -17.46 -4.21 13.34
C SER A 120 -17.62 -3.52 12.00
N LEU A 121 -17.86 -4.30 10.96
CA LEU A 121 -18.06 -3.78 9.61
C LEU A 121 -19.56 -3.57 9.37
N SER A 122 -19.90 -2.45 8.75
CA SER A 122 -21.27 -2.17 8.33
C SER A 122 -21.71 -3.16 7.23
N SER A 123 -23.01 -3.33 7.07
CA SER A 123 -23.58 -4.16 6.00
C SER A 123 -23.09 -3.72 4.62
N LEU A 124 -22.95 -2.41 4.43
CA LEU A 124 -22.45 -1.86 3.17
C LEU A 124 -20.98 -2.27 2.91
N ALA A 125 -20.16 -2.31 3.97
CA ALA A 125 -18.76 -2.77 3.85
C ALA A 125 -18.70 -4.24 3.45
N TRP A 126 -19.58 -5.11 4.00
CA TRP A 126 -19.66 -6.52 3.61
C TRP A 126 -20.05 -6.69 2.14
N VAL A 127 -20.99 -5.86 1.65
CA VAL A 127 -21.36 -5.84 0.21
C VAL A 127 -20.14 -5.45 -0.64
N GLY A 128 -19.39 -4.42 -0.22
CA GLY A 128 -18.16 -4.01 -0.90
C GLY A 128 -17.13 -5.14 -0.98
N ILE A 129 -16.92 -5.85 0.13
CA ILE A 129 -16.02 -7.02 0.20
C ILE A 129 -16.49 -8.09 -0.78
N ALA A 130 -17.79 -8.41 -0.80
CA ALA A 130 -18.35 -9.41 -1.70
C ALA A 130 -18.15 -9.03 -3.18
N VAL A 131 -18.34 -7.77 -3.53
CA VAL A 131 -18.11 -7.26 -4.90
C VAL A 131 -16.63 -7.43 -5.30
N ILE A 132 -15.70 -7.07 -4.39
CA ILE A 132 -14.25 -7.23 -4.63
C ILE A 132 -13.92 -8.72 -4.84
N CYS A 133 -14.44 -9.61 -3.99
CA CYS A 133 -14.23 -11.06 -4.13
C CYS A 133 -14.72 -11.58 -5.48
N MET A 134 -15.92 -11.18 -5.90
CA MET A 134 -16.48 -11.58 -7.20
C MET A 134 -15.64 -11.07 -8.36
N ALA A 135 -15.16 -9.82 -8.27
CA ALA A 135 -14.29 -9.25 -9.31
C ALA A 135 -12.97 -10.03 -9.43
N ILE A 136 -12.33 -10.37 -8.29
CA ILE A 136 -11.09 -11.14 -8.25
C ILE A 136 -11.33 -12.54 -8.85
N LEU A 137 -12.42 -13.20 -8.45
CA LEU A 137 -12.78 -14.53 -8.97
C LEU A 137 -13.06 -14.47 -10.48
N GLY A 138 -13.79 -13.45 -10.93
CA GLY A 138 -14.07 -13.24 -12.36
C GLY A 138 -12.78 -13.06 -13.15
N MET A 139 -11.82 -12.34 -12.63
CA MET A 139 -10.50 -12.17 -13.27
C MET A 139 -9.74 -13.49 -13.29
N ALA A 140 -9.76 -14.25 -12.19
CA ALA A 140 -9.07 -15.54 -12.09
C ALA A 140 -9.65 -16.55 -13.09
N CYS A 141 -10.99 -16.55 -13.27
CA CYS A 141 -11.67 -17.47 -14.19
C CYS A 141 -11.49 -17.08 -15.67
N ASN A 142 -11.40 -15.78 -15.97
CA ASN A 142 -11.28 -15.27 -17.34
C ASN A 142 -9.82 -15.09 -17.80
N GLY A 143 -8.88 -15.27 -16.89
CA GLY A 143 -7.46 -15.04 -17.19
C GLY A 143 -6.90 -16.08 -18.14
N ARG A 144 -6.57 -15.65 -19.36
CA ARG A 144 -5.79 -16.47 -20.28
C ARG A 144 -4.40 -16.70 -19.69
N ALA A 145 -4.21 -17.89 -19.13
CA ALA A 145 -2.89 -18.44 -18.75
C ALA A 145 -2.02 -17.55 -17.85
N SER A 146 -2.60 -17.05 -16.76
CA SER A 146 -1.72 -16.62 -15.66
C SER A 146 -0.97 -17.85 -15.15
N SER A 147 0.36 -17.79 -15.09
CA SER A 147 1.11 -18.90 -14.52
C SER A 147 0.71 -19.08 -13.06
N GLN A 148 0.49 -20.32 -12.63
CA GLN A 148 0.19 -20.62 -11.23
C GLN A 148 1.20 -19.95 -10.30
N ARG A 149 2.47 -19.90 -10.71
CA ARG A 149 3.53 -19.23 -9.97
C ARG A 149 3.27 -17.73 -9.82
N GLY A 150 2.77 -17.08 -10.88
CA GLY A 150 2.39 -15.65 -10.85
C GLY A 150 1.26 -15.38 -9.85
N VAL A 151 0.23 -16.23 -9.85
CA VAL A 151 -0.90 -16.12 -8.92
C VAL A 151 -0.44 -16.29 -7.47
N VAL A 152 0.38 -17.31 -7.18
CA VAL A 152 0.90 -17.56 -5.82
C VAL A 152 1.73 -16.37 -5.36
N LEU A 153 2.62 -15.86 -6.21
CA LEU A 153 3.44 -14.68 -5.87
C LEU A 153 2.57 -13.44 -5.62
N ALA A 154 1.52 -13.24 -6.44
CA ALA A 154 0.60 -12.11 -6.28
C ALA A 154 -0.17 -12.20 -4.95
N LEU A 155 -0.66 -13.38 -4.59
CA LEU A 155 -1.37 -13.59 -3.33
C LEU A 155 -0.42 -13.44 -2.13
N THR A 156 0.79 -14.00 -2.22
CA THR A 156 1.83 -13.79 -1.19
C THR A 156 2.10 -12.29 -1.02
N ASN A 157 2.21 -11.57 -2.13
CA ASN A 157 2.45 -10.13 -2.09
C ASN A 157 1.28 -9.38 -1.45
N ALA A 158 0.04 -9.81 -1.69
CA ALA A 158 -1.16 -9.25 -1.05
C ALA A 158 -1.09 -9.39 0.48
N CYS A 159 -0.54 -10.50 0.99
CA CYS A 159 -0.32 -10.68 2.43
C CYS A 159 0.68 -9.66 2.98
N PHE A 160 1.77 -9.39 2.26
CA PHE A 160 2.74 -8.37 2.67
C PHE A 160 2.15 -6.97 2.62
N ILE A 161 1.31 -6.67 1.60
CA ILE A 161 0.58 -5.39 1.52
C ILE A 161 -0.35 -5.24 2.74
N ALA A 162 -1.13 -6.27 3.06
CA ALA A 162 -2.02 -6.25 4.22
C ALA A 162 -1.22 -6.08 5.52
N GLY A 163 -0.11 -6.80 5.64
CA GLY A 163 0.78 -6.74 6.80
C GLY A 163 1.31 -5.33 7.06
N TYR A 164 1.96 -4.72 6.05
CA TYR A 164 2.49 -3.38 6.26
C TYR A 164 1.36 -2.34 6.46
N THR A 165 0.20 -2.54 5.82
CA THR A 165 -0.95 -1.62 5.99
C THR A 165 -1.43 -1.62 7.45
N LEU A 166 -1.52 -2.79 8.09
CA LEU A 166 -1.92 -2.91 9.49
C LEU A 166 -0.86 -2.32 10.44
N VAL A 167 0.42 -2.60 10.15
CA VAL A 167 1.55 -2.08 10.92
C VAL A 167 1.60 -0.55 10.80
N ASP A 168 1.42 0.00 9.58
CA ASP A 168 1.38 1.43 9.33
C ASP A 168 0.20 2.09 10.05
N GLY A 169 -0.98 1.47 9.98
CA GLY A 169 -2.18 1.97 10.66
C GLY A 169 -1.96 2.10 12.17
N THR A 170 -1.31 1.11 12.78
CA THR A 170 -0.96 1.15 14.20
C THR A 170 0.14 2.18 14.48
N GLY A 171 1.18 2.17 13.66
CA GLY A 171 2.32 3.08 13.80
C GLY A 171 1.92 4.55 13.71
N VAL A 172 1.03 4.89 12.76
CA VAL A 172 0.54 6.27 12.58
C VAL A 172 -0.25 6.75 13.82
N ARG A 173 -1.08 5.87 14.38
CA ARG A 173 -1.85 6.20 15.59
C ARG A 173 -0.94 6.49 16.80
N LEU A 174 0.18 5.75 16.89
CA LEU A 174 1.16 5.89 17.98
C LEU A 174 2.17 7.03 17.73
N SER A 175 2.28 7.51 16.50
CA SER A 175 3.29 8.53 16.14
C SER A 175 2.88 9.96 16.48
N GLU A 176 1.60 10.19 16.77
CA GLU A 176 1.01 11.51 17.00
C GLU A 176 1.09 12.45 15.79
N THR A 177 1.80 12.06 14.75
CA THR A 177 1.95 12.84 13.52
C THR A 177 1.98 11.92 12.30
N ALA A 178 0.96 12.03 11.49
CA ALA A 178 0.87 11.25 10.25
C ALA A 178 1.94 11.69 9.24
N LEU A 179 2.25 12.95 9.20
CA LEU A 179 3.25 13.50 8.28
C LEU A 179 4.65 13.01 8.63
N GLY A 180 5.01 13.13 9.88
CA GLY A 180 6.31 12.64 10.37
C GLY A 180 6.48 11.13 10.12
N UNK A 181 5.49 10.35 10.28
CA UNK A 181 5.51 8.98 10.13
C UNK A 181 5.63 8.55 8.73
N UNK A 182 4.99 9.36 7.74
CA UNK A 182 5.03 9.07 6.36
C UNK A 182 6.33 9.46 5.73
N UNK A 183 6.87 10.46 6.17
CA UNK A 183 8.09 10.93 5.70
C UNK A 183 9.25 10.09 6.17
N UNK A 184 9.20 9.55 7.29
CA UNK A 184 10.23 8.68 7.77
C UNK A 184 10.16 7.28 7.18
N UNK A 185 8.97 6.91 6.85
CA UNK A 185 8.76 5.68 6.19
C UNK A 185 9.26 5.73 4.77
N UNK A 186 9.12 6.88 4.08
CA UNK A 186 9.56 7.10 2.76
C UNK A 186 11.06 7.24 2.67
N UNK A 187 11.65 7.72 3.69
CA UNK A 187 13.05 7.85 3.72
C UNK A 187 13.73 6.56 4.07
N UNK A 188 13.14 5.82 4.85
CA UNK A 188 13.69 4.56 5.21
C UNK A 188 13.50 3.48 4.16
N UNK A 189 12.41 3.68 3.46
CA UNK A 189 12.13 2.80 2.36
C UNK A 189 13.04 3.07 1.16
N UNK A 190 13.42 4.23 0.89
CA UNK A 190 14.34 4.56 -0.11
C UNK A 190 15.74 4.14 0.23
N UNK A 191 16.01 4.16 1.41
CA UNK A 191 17.30 3.75 1.81
C UNK A 191 17.49 2.25 1.77
N UNK A 192 16.56 1.66 2.02
CA UNK A 192 16.58 0.27 1.97
C UNK A 192 16.51 -0.31 0.55
N UNK A 193 15.83 0.38 -0.23
CA UNK A 193 15.77 0.04 -1.58
C UNK A 193 17.10 0.16 -2.30
N PHE A 194 17.87 1.04 -2.05
CA PHE A 194 19.21 1.17 -2.70
C PHE A 194 20.18 0.08 -2.21
N SER A 195 20.11 -0.22 -0.94
CA SER A 195 20.97 -1.25 -0.33
C SER A 195 20.74 -2.66 -0.89
N THR A 196 19.50 -2.93 -1.29
CA THR A 196 19.14 -4.26 -1.81
C THR A 196 19.23 -4.38 -3.34
N ALA A 197 19.48 -3.27 -4.02
CA ALA A 197 19.70 -3.31 -5.48
C ALA A 197 20.99 -4.06 -5.77
N PRO A 198 20.96 -5.04 -6.69
CA PRO A 198 22.19 -5.72 -7.06
C PRO A 198 23.16 -4.70 -7.65
N ALA A 199 24.38 -4.72 -7.14
CA ALA A 199 25.44 -3.88 -7.71
C ALA A 199 25.66 -4.31 -9.17
N CYS A 200 25.47 -3.38 -10.09
CA CYS A 200 25.76 -3.61 -11.51
C CYS A 200 27.26 -3.72 -11.75
#